data_cebeb096cfbce895e2946e8faa2d2909
#
_entry.id   cebeb096cfbce895e2946e8faa2d2909
#
_cell.length_a   1.000
_cell.length_b   1.000
_cell.length_c   1.000
_cell.angle_alpha   90.00
_cell.angle_beta   90.00
_cell.angle_gamma   90.00
#
_symmetry.space_group_name_H-M   'P 1'
#
loop_
_entity.id
_entity.type
_entity.pdbx_description
1 polymer ?
#
loop_
_entity_poly.entity_id
_entity_poly.type
_entity_poly.pdbx_seq_one_letter_code
_entity_poly.pdbx_strand_id
1 'polypeptide(L)'
;RVFEETLPVIANPPSNWKHITGTHVWRAHGAGNREGDKRYWANVHRHGIRKVVVTDHETMWRDGGESFTFRTRTAPGKGGDESAREYSRFMQDTLGFVYGPYNNFTDFAPVNEYWTTDLISRDPQNQLQHAWMRCYAPKPARAVEYCERLSPINQAKFGFSTAYCDVHTAVAPWDRVDYDPRVPGAGTLAAVFYSYGEIMLLQKKAWNGPVYSEGNNHAFYCGLTDGNYGQDQRYRPAENPWLVDFDLRRIHDLCCNFGMGNPDMFYASVPQPQST
;
A
#
# COMPACT_ATOMS: atom_id res chain seq x y z
N ARG A 1 7.05 -11.89 -26.84
CA ARG A 1 7.90 -12.21 -25.67
C ARG A 1 7.02 -12.39 -24.45
N VAL A 2 7.45 -13.27 -23.58
CA VAL A 2 6.80 -13.44 -22.29
C VAL A 2 7.07 -12.19 -21.46
N PHE A 3 6.07 -11.75 -20.73
CA PHE A 3 6.12 -10.49 -19.98
C PHE A 3 7.27 -10.47 -18.95
N GLU A 4 7.50 -11.59 -18.30
CA GLU A 4 8.58 -11.79 -17.32
C GLU A 4 9.98 -11.58 -17.90
N GLU A 5 10.17 -11.83 -19.20
CA GLU A 5 11.46 -11.62 -19.87
C GLU A 5 11.80 -10.14 -20.08
N THR A 6 10.82 -9.27 -19.97
CA THR A 6 10.96 -7.83 -20.22
C THR A 6 11.04 -7.00 -18.93
N LEU A 7 10.72 -7.58 -17.79
CA LEU A 7 10.78 -6.92 -16.51
C LEU A 7 12.19 -6.97 -15.90
N PRO A 8 12.59 -5.95 -15.16
CA PRO A 8 13.78 -6.03 -14.33
C PRO A 8 13.67 -7.20 -13.35
N VAL A 9 14.66 -8.07 -13.35
CA VAL A 9 14.68 -9.24 -12.48
C VAL A 9 15.38 -8.89 -11.17
N ILE A 10 14.72 -9.15 -10.07
CA ILE A 10 15.31 -9.07 -8.74
C ILE A 10 15.68 -10.49 -8.32
N ALA A 11 16.99 -10.72 -8.19
CA ALA A 11 17.47 -12.01 -7.74
C ALA A 11 17.09 -12.25 -6.27
N ASN A 12 16.47 -13.41 -6.00
CA ASN A 12 16.07 -13.82 -4.64
C ASN A 12 15.26 -12.75 -3.89
N PRO A 13 14.12 -12.33 -4.39
CA PRO A 13 13.31 -11.32 -3.71
C PRO A 13 12.91 -11.81 -2.31
N PRO A 14 12.86 -10.91 -1.33
CA PRO A 14 12.35 -11.25 0.00
C PRO A 14 10.93 -11.79 -0.08
N SER A 15 10.66 -12.91 0.58
CA SER A 15 9.35 -13.55 0.60
C SER A 15 8.81 -13.68 2.02
N ASN A 16 7.55 -13.35 2.19
CA ASN A 16 6.81 -13.45 3.45
C ASN A 16 5.76 -14.58 3.42
N TRP A 17 6.00 -15.62 2.66
CA TRP A 17 5.08 -16.75 2.50
C TRP A 17 4.51 -17.30 3.82
N LYS A 18 5.32 -17.33 4.87
CA LYS A 18 4.89 -17.79 6.20
C LYS A 18 3.77 -16.95 6.79
N HIS A 19 3.71 -15.68 6.43
CA HIS A 19 2.68 -14.76 6.89
C HIS A 19 1.44 -14.75 6.00
N ILE A 20 1.57 -15.20 4.76
CA ILE A 20 0.51 -15.11 3.74
C ILE A 20 -0.24 -16.44 3.59
N THR A 21 0.49 -17.56 3.60
CA THR A 21 -0.10 -18.88 3.32
C THR A 21 -1.19 -19.25 4.34
N GLY A 22 -2.40 -19.48 3.84
CA GLY A 22 -3.56 -19.82 4.65
C GLY A 22 -4.05 -18.70 5.55
N THR A 23 -3.78 -17.47 5.19
CA THR A 23 -4.12 -16.27 5.95
C THR A 23 -5.18 -15.46 5.22
N HIS A 24 -6.14 -14.93 5.97
CA HIS A 24 -7.08 -13.92 5.47
C HIS A 24 -6.40 -12.55 5.47
N VAL A 25 -6.31 -11.91 4.33
CA VAL A 25 -5.76 -10.56 4.21
C VAL A 25 -6.92 -9.57 4.12
N TRP A 26 -6.90 -8.58 5.00
CA TRP A 26 -8.00 -7.64 5.15
C TRP A 26 -7.51 -6.20 5.15
N ARG A 27 -7.96 -5.41 4.19
CA ARG A 27 -7.81 -3.96 4.20
C ARG A 27 -9.02 -3.37 4.92
N ALA A 28 -8.81 -2.93 6.14
CA ALA A 28 -9.88 -2.36 6.96
C ALA A 28 -10.01 -0.85 6.74
N HIS A 29 -11.25 -0.38 6.70
CA HIS A 29 -11.56 1.05 6.71
C HIS A 29 -11.87 1.58 8.12
N GLY A 30 -11.52 0.81 9.13
CA GLY A 30 -11.70 1.13 10.54
C GLY A 30 -10.89 2.33 11.03
N ALA A 31 -10.65 2.35 12.34
CA ALA A 31 -9.94 3.42 13.05
C ALA A 31 -10.68 4.75 13.16
N GLY A 32 -11.96 4.80 12.80
CA GLY A 32 -12.84 5.90 13.17
C GLY A 32 -13.26 5.84 14.63
N ASN A 33 -13.45 4.62 15.14
CA ASN A 33 -13.78 4.32 16.54
C ASN A 33 -13.03 3.06 16.98
N ARG A 34 -11.89 3.21 17.61
CA ARG A 34 -11.01 2.09 17.99
C ARG A 34 -11.67 1.07 18.92
N GLU A 35 -12.55 1.50 19.80
CA GLU A 35 -13.28 0.58 20.68
C GLU A 35 -14.30 -0.26 19.90
N GLY A 36 -14.92 0.33 18.89
CA GLY A 36 -15.76 -0.39 17.93
C GLY A 36 -14.97 -1.41 17.13
N ASP A 37 -13.82 -1.00 16.64
CA ASP A 37 -12.92 -1.85 15.86
C ASP A 37 -12.36 -3.01 16.70
N LYS A 38 -11.96 -2.76 17.95
CA LYS A 38 -11.54 -3.82 18.89
C LYS A 38 -12.64 -4.87 19.08
N ARG A 39 -13.89 -4.43 19.27
CA ARG A 39 -15.03 -5.36 19.40
C ARG A 39 -15.27 -6.16 18.11
N TYR A 40 -15.16 -5.52 16.97
CA TYR A 40 -15.30 -6.19 15.67
C TYR A 40 -14.25 -7.28 15.51
N TRP A 41 -12.97 -6.97 15.69
CA TRP A 41 -11.89 -7.94 15.51
C TRP A 41 -11.87 -9.04 16.58
N ALA A 42 -12.23 -8.72 17.81
CA ALA A 42 -12.45 -9.73 18.86
C ALA A 42 -13.57 -10.69 18.47
N ASN A 43 -14.62 -10.19 17.81
CA ASN A 43 -15.69 -11.02 17.33
C ASN A 43 -15.25 -11.93 16.18
N VAL A 44 -14.50 -11.42 15.20
CA VAL A 44 -13.89 -12.21 14.12
C VAL A 44 -13.05 -13.34 14.71
N HIS A 45 -12.19 -13.02 15.67
CA HIS A 45 -11.34 -14.00 16.36
C HIS A 45 -12.17 -15.05 17.13
N ARG A 46 -13.22 -14.64 17.83
CA ARG A 46 -14.14 -15.54 18.56
C ARG A 46 -14.84 -16.53 17.66
N HIS A 47 -15.12 -16.17 16.40
CA HIS A 47 -15.68 -17.06 15.39
C HIS A 47 -14.65 -18.02 14.75
N GLY A 48 -13.43 -18.08 15.30
CA GLY A 48 -12.42 -19.03 14.88
C GLY A 48 -11.51 -18.56 13.75
N ILE A 49 -11.70 -17.35 13.24
CA ILE A 49 -10.82 -16.75 12.22
C ILE A 49 -9.60 -16.18 12.92
N ARG A 50 -8.48 -16.90 12.86
CA ARG A 50 -7.29 -16.60 13.66
C ARG A 50 -6.07 -16.18 12.86
N LYS A 51 -5.94 -16.68 11.64
CA LYS A 51 -4.84 -16.31 10.75
C LYS A 51 -5.27 -15.13 9.89
N VAL A 52 -5.00 -13.92 10.35
CA VAL A 52 -5.46 -12.69 9.71
C VAL A 52 -4.31 -11.69 9.60
N VAL A 53 -4.21 -11.09 8.44
CA VAL A 53 -3.42 -9.86 8.23
C VAL A 53 -4.42 -8.71 8.08
N VAL A 54 -4.27 -7.70 8.89
CA VAL A 54 -5.10 -6.50 8.84
C VAL A 54 -4.24 -5.29 8.54
N THR A 55 -4.56 -4.59 7.47
CA THR A 55 -4.00 -3.27 7.17
C THR A 55 -5.09 -2.24 7.33
N ASP A 56 -4.94 -1.34 8.29
CA ASP A 56 -5.87 -0.23 8.46
C ASP A 56 -5.70 0.77 7.32
N HIS A 57 -6.82 1.21 6.79
CA HIS A 57 -6.83 2.32 5.85
C HIS A 57 -6.57 3.63 6.59
N GLU A 58 -6.24 4.62 5.87
CA GLU A 58 -5.78 5.98 6.16
C GLU A 58 -6.27 6.67 7.46
N THR A 59 -7.36 6.24 8.04
CA THR A 59 -8.08 7.00 9.08
C THR A 59 -7.31 7.23 10.37
N MET A 60 -6.26 6.44 10.65
CA MET A 60 -5.49 6.63 11.89
C MET A 60 -4.57 7.87 11.81
N TRP A 61 -4.21 8.32 10.62
CA TRP A 61 -3.18 9.35 10.43
C TRP A 61 -3.73 10.77 10.34
N ARG A 62 -5.02 10.96 10.09
CA ARG A 62 -5.58 12.28 9.82
C ARG A 62 -6.89 12.59 10.55
N ASP A 63 -7.09 13.87 10.82
CA ASP A 63 -8.32 14.47 11.33
C ASP A 63 -9.13 15.18 10.22
N GLY A 64 -9.14 14.64 9.01
CA GLY A 64 -9.82 15.22 7.86
C GLY A 64 -8.91 15.98 6.88
N GLY A 65 -7.61 16.03 7.17
CA GLY A 65 -6.61 16.58 6.24
C GLY A 65 -6.18 15.57 5.18
N GLU A 66 -5.52 16.07 4.15
CA GLU A 66 -4.87 15.27 3.13
C GLU A 66 -3.53 14.70 3.63
N SER A 67 -3.03 13.68 2.97
CA SER A 67 -1.67 13.17 3.08
C SER A 67 -1.35 12.31 4.31
N PHE A 68 -1.09 11.05 4.00
CA PHE A 68 -0.47 10.07 4.91
C PHE A 68 1.01 9.97 4.71
N THR A 69 1.49 10.66 3.70
CA THR A 69 2.88 10.65 3.27
C THR A 69 3.75 11.19 4.37
N PHE A 70 4.82 10.47 4.70
CA PHE A 70 5.80 10.87 5.71
C PHE A 70 5.26 11.07 7.12
N ARG A 71 4.21 10.36 7.51
CA ARG A 71 3.63 10.47 8.85
C ARG A 71 4.34 9.59 9.87
N THR A 72 4.54 10.14 11.05
CA THR A 72 5.05 9.42 12.23
C THR A 72 4.23 9.68 13.48
N ARG A 73 3.16 10.48 13.36
CA ARG A 73 2.23 10.79 14.45
C ARG A 73 0.81 10.53 13.96
N THR A 74 0.04 9.88 14.81
CA THR A 74 -1.38 9.68 14.55
C THR A 74 -2.15 10.96 14.86
N ALA A 75 -3.29 11.12 14.20
CA ALA A 75 -4.14 12.28 14.40
C ALA A 75 -4.68 12.33 15.83
N PRO A 76 -4.60 13.49 16.52
CA PRO A 76 -5.12 13.64 17.88
C PRO A 76 -6.59 13.26 18.00
N GLY A 77 -7.44 13.66 17.06
CA GLY A 77 -8.86 13.30 17.01
C GLY A 77 -9.14 11.80 16.78
N LYS A 78 -8.10 11.01 16.49
CA LYS A 78 -8.14 9.54 16.42
C LYS A 78 -7.56 8.87 17.65
N GLY A 79 -7.34 9.61 18.72
CA GLY A 79 -6.82 9.12 19.99
C GLY A 79 -5.29 9.22 20.14
N GLY A 80 -4.59 9.74 19.16
CA GLY A 80 -3.16 9.97 19.21
C GLY A 80 -2.30 8.69 19.22
N ASP A 81 -1.02 8.87 19.44
CA ASP A 81 -0.01 7.78 19.36
C ASP A 81 -0.24 6.67 20.41
N GLU A 82 -0.66 7.03 21.63
CA GLU A 82 -0.89 6.04 22.69
C GLU A 82 -2.02 5.08 22.32
N SER A 83 -3.17 5.63 21.91
CA SER A 83 -4.31 4.83 21.49
C SER A 83 -3.97 3.94 20.27
N ALA A 84 -3.14 4.43 19.35
CA ALA A 84 -2.67 3.64 18.22
C ALA A 84 -1.76 2.48 18.64
N ARG A 85 -0.87 2.73 19.60
CA ARG A 85 0.02 1.71 20.18
C ARG A 85 -0.79 0.63 20.90
N GLU A 86 -1.73 1.01 21.73
CA GLU A 86 -2.62 0.07 22.43
C GLU A 86 -3.43 -0.78 21.46
N TYR A 87 -3.93 -0.16 20.40
CA TYR A 87 -4.67 -0.89 19.37
C TYR A 87 -3.78 -1.88 18.60
N SER A 88 -2.56 -1.47 18.24
CA SER A 88 -1.60 -2.37 17.60
C SER A 88 -1.27 -3.57 18.48
N ARG A 89 -1.04 -3.37 19.78
CA ARG A 89 -0.83 -4.44 20.75
C ARG A 89 -2.04 -5.35 20.89
N PHE A 90 -3.23 -4.78 20.95
CA PHE A 90 -4.45 -5.57 21.00
C PHE A 90 -4.57 -6.48 19.80
N MET A 91 -4.34 -5.97 18.59
CA MET A 91 -4.42 -6.76 17.37
C MET A 91 -3.38 -7.89 17.34
N GLN A 92 -2.17 -7.64 17.79
CA GLN A 92 -1.05 -8.58 17.69
C GLN A 92 -0.93 -9.47 18.92
N ASP A 93 -0.87 -8.89 20.13
CA ASP A 93 -0.58 -9.66 21.35
C ASP A 93 -1.84 -10.37 21.88
N THR A 94 -3.03 -9.77 21.71
CA THR A 94 -4.28 -10.37 22.20
C THR A 94 -4.94 -11.28 21.16
N LEU A 95 -5.01 -10.83 19.89
CA LEU A 95 -5.68 -11.60 18.84
C LEU A 95 -4.72 -12.48 18.02
N GLY A 96 -3.42 -12.23 18.08
CA GLY A 96 -2.41 -12.95 17.30
C GLY A 96 -2.46 -12.62 15.80
N PHE A 97 -3.02 -11.48 15.42
CA PHE A 97 -3.11 -11.03 14.04
C PHE A 97 -1.83 -10.33 13.60
N VAL A 98 -1.52 -10.39 12.32
CA VAL A 98 -0.53 -9.50 11.70
C VAL A 98 -1.23 -8.16 11.44
N TYR A 99 -0.65 -7.07 11.93
CA TYR A 99 -1.31 -5.77 11.90
C TYR A 99 -0.37 -4.63 11.51
N GLY A 100 -0.86 -3.73 10.68
CA GLY A 100 -0.11 -2.56 10.28
C GLY A 100 -0.96 -1.46 9.62
N PRO A 101 -0.32 -0.32 9.34
CA PRO A 101 -1.02 0.85 8.85
C PRO A 101 -1.14 0.86 7.33
N TYR A 102 -2.03 1.72 6.88
CA TYR A 102 -1.91 2.39 5.60
C TYR A 102 -0.73 3.36 5.64
N ASN A 103 0.05 3.39 4.58
CA ASN A 103 0.98 4.49 4.32
C ASN A 103 1.03 4.81 2.82
N ASN A 104 1.70 5.90 2.48
CA ASN A 104 1.79 6.39 1.12
C ASN A 104 3.04 7.28 1.00
N PHE A 105 3.75 7.18 -0.10
CA PHE A 105 4.95 7.98 -0.39
C PHE A 105 4.83 8.72 -1.72
N THR A 106 3.63 8.81 -2.27
CA THR A 106 3.36 9.47 -3.56
C THR A 106 2.40 10.66 -3.45
N ASP A 107 1.49 10.67 -2.48
CA ASP A 107 0.46 11.70 -2.34
C ASP A 107 0.83 12.67 -1.23
N PHE A 108 1.64 13.67 -1.56
CA PHE A 108 2.22 14.59 -0.61
C PHE A 108 1.54 15.96 -0.67
N ALA A 109 0.93 16.35 0.43
CA ALA A 109 0.15 17.59 0.51
C ALA A 109 0.91 18.73 1.16
N PRO A 110 0.62 19.99 0.77
CA PRO A 110 1.25 21.18 1.37
C PRO A 110 1.07 21.33 2.87
N VAL A 111 0.08 20.68 3.46
CA VAL A 111 -0.17 20.68 4.92
C VAL A 111 0.80 19.80 5.71
N ASN A 112 1.63 19.02 5.05
CA ASN A 112 2.60 18.14 5.71
C ASN A 112 3.76 18.93 6.32
N GLU A 113 4.22 18.52 7.49
CA GLU A 113 5.34 19.18 8.21
C GLU A 113 6.67 19.15 7.44
N TYR A 114 6.86 18.23 6.52
CA TYR A 114 8.04 18.12 5.68
C TYR A 114 7.91 18.81 4.31
N TRP A 115 6.80 19.53 4.10
CA TRP A 115 6.54 20.13 2.80
C TRP A 115 7.63 21.10 2.36
N THR A 116 8.11 20.87 1.17
CA THR A 116 8.91 21.83 0.39
C THR A 116 8.74 21.54 -1.09
N THR A 117 8.69 22.56 -1.92
CA THR A 117 8.57 22.41 -3.37
C THR A 117 9.78 21.74 -4.01
N ASP A 118 10.94 21.76 -3.35
CA ASP A 118 12.15 21.07 -3.81
C ASP A 118 12.05 19.54 -3.67
N LEU A 119 11.16 19.08 -2.80
CA LEU A 119 10.86 17.66 -2.61
C LEU A 119 9.94 17.09 -3.70
N ILE A 120 9.29 17.95 -4.47
CA ILE A 120 8.29 17.54 -5.45
C ILE A 120 8.93 17.30 -6.81
N SER A 121 8.54 16.21 -7.47
CA SER A 121 8.90 15.90 -8.85
C SER A 121 8.47 17.01 -9.81
N ARG A 122 9.23 17.16 -10.89
CA ARG A 122 8.90 18.06 -11.98
C ARG A 122 8.35 17.28 -13.16
N ASP A 123 7.37 17.87 -13.83
CA ASP A 123 6.89 17.38 -15.12
C ASP A 123 7.83 17.87 -16.25
N PRO A 124 7.62 17.45 -17.52
CA PRO A 124 8.44 17.89 -18.65
C PRO A 124 8.41 19.40 -18.91
N GLN A 125 7.42 20.12 -18.37
CA GLN A 125 7.28 21.57 -18.46
C GLN A 125 7.85 22.29 -17.24
N ASN A 126 8.57 21.56 -16.39
CA ASN A 126 9.17 22.05 -15.14
C ASN A 126 8.14 22.57 -14.12
N GLN A 127 6.88 22.10 -14.22
CA GLN A 127 5.88 22.38 -13.21
C GLN A 127 5.94 21.33 -12.10
N LEU A 128 5.35 21.61 -10.94
CA LEU A 128 5.20 20.63 -9.87
C LEU A 128 4.28 19.50 -10.33
N GLN A 129 4.75 18.27 -10.26
CA GLN A 129 3.96 17.11 -10.68
C GLN A 129 2.85 16.83 -9.67
N HIS A 130 1.62 16.87 -10.15
CA HIS A 130 0.44 16.51 -9.36
C HIS A 130 0.35 14.99 -9.17
N ALA A 131 -0.19 14.59 -8.01
CA ALA A 131 -0.56 13.22 -7.69
C ALA A 131 -2.09 13.12 -7.53
N TRP A 132 -2.58 12.92 -6.33
CA TRP A 132 -4.00 12.78 -6.06
C TRP A 132 -4.60 14.11 -5.53
N MET A 133 -5.73 14.54 -6.11
CA MET A 133 -6.48 15.73 -5.67
C MET A 133 -5.58 16.95 -5.37
N ARG A 134 -5.36 17.29 -4.09
CA ARG A 134 -4.52 18.41 -3.65
C ARG A 134 -3.09 18.00 -3.33
N CYS A 135 -2.70 16.80 -3.70
CA CYS A 135 -1.38 16.25 -3.43
C CYS A 135 -0.48 16.36 -4.65
N TYR A 136 0.80 16.30 -4.38
CA TYR A 136 1.87 16.30 -5.36
C TYR A 136 2.74 15.07 -5.20
N ALA A 137 3.40 14.67 -6.26
CA ALA A 137 4.29 13.52 -6.26
C ALA A 137 5.68 13.91 -5.69
N PRO A 138 6.11 13.34 -4.58
CA PRO A 138 7.50 13.50 -4.16
C PRO A 138 8.44 12.88 -5.19
N LYS A 139 9.64 13.43 -5.29
CA LYS A 139 10.74 12.83 -6.06
C LYS A 139 10.96 11.40 -5.58
N PRO A 140 10.94 10.39 -6.45
CA PRO A 140 11.02 8.99 -6.03
C PRO A 140 12.21 8.67 -5.13
N ALA A 141 13.42 9.17 -5.48
CA ALA A 141 14.60 8.96 -4.67
C ALA A 141 14.50 9.62 -3.28
N ARG A 142 13.87 10.79 -3.19
CA ARG A 142 13.63 11.47 -1.90
C ARG A 142 12.61 10.73 -1.05
N ALA A 143 11.60 10.14 -1.68
CA ALA A 143 10.63 9.30 -1.01
C ALA A 143 11.30 8.06 -0.36
N VAL A 144 12.29 7.47 -1.01
CA VAL A 144 13.13 6.39 -0.44
C VAL A 144 13.82 6.86 0.85
N GLU A 145 14.49 8.00 0.83
CA GLU A 145 15.18 8.54 2.00
C GLU A 145 14.24 8.77 3.19
N TYR A 146 13.05 9.28 2.91
CA TYR A 146 12.02 9.44 3.95
C TYR A 146 11.49 8.11 4.46
N CYS A 147 11.26 7.14 3.58
CA CYS A 147 10.83 5.80 3.98
C CYS A 147 11.87 5.14 4.90
N GLU A 148 13.13 5.19 4.53
CA GLU A 148 14.24 4.65 5.33
C GLU A 148 14.33 5.29 6.71
N ARG A 149 14.16 6.61 6.79
CA ARG A 149 14.24 7.36 8.04
C ARG A 149 13.02 7.19 8.93
N LEU A 150 11.81 7.20 8.36
CA LEU A 150 10.57 7.30 9.13
C LEU A 150 9.97 5.95 9.50
N SER A 151 10.19 4.91 8.69
CA SER A 151 9.65 3.58 8.99
C SER A 151 10.17 3.01 10.32
N PRO A 152 11.46 3.10 10.67
CA PRO A 152 11.94 2.66 11.98
C PRO A 152 11.32 3.45 13.15
N ILE A 153 11.02 4.74 12.96
CA ILE A 153 10.34 5.54 13.99
C ILE A 153 8.93 5.01 14.25
N ASN A 154 8.19 4.71 13.19
CA ASN A 154 6.86 4.12 13.30
C ASN A 154 6.91 2.73 13.95
N GLN A 155 7.90 1.91 13.57
CA GLN A 155 8.09 0.61 14.17
C GLN A 155 8.36 0.70 15.67
N ALA A 156 9.25 1.57 16.09
CA ALA A 156 9.56 1.78 17.52
C ALA A 156 8.34 2.28 18.31
N LYS A 157 7.49 3.10 17.70
CA LYS A 157 6.30 3.65 18.34
C LYS A 157 5.15 2.64 18.45
N PHE A 158 4.87 1.91 17.39
CA PHE A 158 3.62 1.16 17.24
C PHE A 158 3.79 -0.35 17.15
N GLY A 159 4.99 -0.84 16.82
CA GLY A 159 5.29 -2.27 16.73
C GLY A 159 4.53 -2.99 15.60
N PHE A 160 4.36 -2.34 14.45
CA PHE A 160 3.66 -2.92 13.32
C PHE A 160 4.38 -4.16 12.76
N SER A 161 3.63 -5.08 12.15
CA SER A 161 4.15 -6.30 11.52
C SER A 161 3.74 -6.45 10.05
N THR A 162 3.13 -5.43 9.47
CA THR A 162 2.77 -5.33 8.05
C THR A 162 2.54 -3.88 7.68
N ALA A 163 2.33 -3.62 6.39
CA ALA A 163 1.80 -2.35 5.91
C ALA A 163 1.05 -2.51 4.59
N TYR A 164 0.16 -1.57 4.33
CA TYR A 164 -0.38 -1.30 3.02
C TYR A 164 0.21 0.01 2.50
N CYS A 165 1.02 -0.08 1.47
CA CYS A 165 1.64 1.08 0.82
C CYS A 165 0.85 1.41 -0.44
N ASP A 166 -0.01 2.40 -0.34
CA ASP A 166 -0.97 2.78 -1.37
C ASP A 166 -0.31 3.38 -2.63
N VAL A 167 -1.00 3.32 -3.75
CA VAL A 167 -0.66 3.95 -5.03
C VAL A 167 0.54 3.34 -5.77
N HIS A 168 1.61 2.95 -5.09
CA HIS A 168 2.91 2.62 -5.70
C HIS A 168 2.86 1.55 -6.78
N THR A 169 1.96 0.60 -6.68
CA THR A 169 1.75 -0.43 -7.69
C THR A 169 0.49 -0.22 -8.53
N ALA A 170 -0.29 0.83 -8.24
CA ALA A 170 -1.44 1.23 -9.04
C ALA A 170 -1.06 2.17 -10.18
N VAL A 171 -0.10 3.05 -9.94
CA VAL A 171 0.37 4.02 -10.92
C VAL A 171 1.50 3.40 -11.74
N ALA A 172 1.43 3.57 -13.04
CA ALA A 172 2.52 3.13 -13.91
C ALA A 172 3.80 3.93 -13.66
N PRO A 173 4.99 3.31 -13.67
CA PRO A 173 6.24 4.01 -13.38
C PRO A 173 6.49 5.23 -14.28
N TRP A 174 6.05 5.18 -15.53
CA TRP A 174 6.20 6.30 -16.48
C TRP A 174 5.33 7.52 -16.13
N ASP A 175 4.29 7.36 -15.33
CA ASP A 175 3.41 8.44 -14.90
C ASP A 175 3.97 9.23 -13.70
N ARG A 176 5.08 8.78 -13.13
CA ARG A 176 5.73 9.39 -11.97
C ARG A 176 7.19 9.77 -12.23
N VAL A 177 7.60 9.80 -13.50
CA VAL A 177 8.95 10.22 -13.87
C VAL A 177 9.20 11.66 -13.42
N ASP A 178 10.28 11.85 -12.68
CA ASP A 178 10.76 13.17 -12.30
C ASP A 178 11.67 13.72 -13.39
N TYR A 179 11.41 14.91 -13.87
CA TYR A 179 12.20 15.61 -14.89
C TYR A 179 13.14 16.67 -14.30
N ASP A 180 13.31 16.73 -12.99
CA ASP A 180 14.27 17.64 -12.38
C ASP A 180 15.71 17.18 -12.64
N PRO A 181 16.50 17.87 -13.48
CA PRO A 181 17.83 17.40 -13.90
C PRO A 181 18.86 17.37 -12.75
N ARG A 182 18.52 17.91 -11.60
CA ARG A 182 19.36 17.87 -10.39
C ARG A 182 19.32 16.51 -9.69
N VAL A 183 18.38 15.65 -10.09
CA VAL A 183 18.18 14.32 -9.47
C VAL A 183 18.79 13.24 -10.36
N PRO A 184 19.63 12.34 -9.85
CA PRO A 184 20.12 11.21 -10.60
C PRO A 184 18.98 10.33 -11.12
N GLY A 185 19.03 9.98 -12.40
CA GLY A 185 17.99 9.17 -13.04
C GLY A 185 16.76 9.96 -13.50
N ALA A 186 16.79 11.30 -13.42
CA ALA A 186 15.72 12.14 -13.95
C ALA A 186 15.42 11.80 -15.42
N GLY A 187 14.12 11.86 -15.78
CA GLY A 187 13.65 11.53 -17.11
C GLY A 187 13.55 10.02 -17.41
N THR A 188 13.78 9.15 -16.43
CA THR A 188 13.73 7.70 -16.64
C THR A 188 12.67 7.00 -15.79
N LEU A 189 11.91 6.08 -16.40
CA LEU A 189 10.98 5.23 -15.64
C LEU A 189 11.71 4.26 -14.70
N ALA A 190 12.94 3.88 -15.04
CA ALA A 190 13.74 2.98 -14.22
C ALA A 190 14.02 3.57 -12.83
N ALA A 191 14.27 4.87 -12.73
CA ALA A 191 14.45 5.54 -11.45
C ALA A 191 13.20 5.43 -10.57
N VAL A 192 12.01 5.57 -11.14
CA VAL A 192 10.74 5.40 -10.42
C VAL A 192 10.58 3.95 -9.97
N PHE A 193 10.75 3.01 -10.88
CA PHE A 193 10.62 1.57 -10.59
C PHE A 193 11.53 1.14 -9.45
N TYR A 194 12.83 1.46 -9.52
CA TYR A 194 13.77 1.07 -8.47
C TYR A 194 13.48 1.76 -7.14
N SER A 195 13.12 3.04 -7.16
CA SER A 195 12.76 3.77 -5.94
C SER A 195 11.52 3.19 -5.27
N TYR A 196 10.49 2.89 -6.03
CA TYR A 196 9.26 2.31 -5.47
C TYR A 196 9.49 0.87 -4.97
N GLY A 197 10.30 0.10 -5.68
CA GLY A 197 10.74 -1.21 -5.21
C GLY A 197 11.51 -1.13 -3.89
N GLU A 198 12.44 -0.18 -3.79
CA GLU A 198 13.22 0.05 -2.56
C GLU A 198 12.32 0.44 -1.38
N ILE A 199 11.32 1.28 -1.59
CA ILE A 199 10.32 1.62 -0.57
C ILE A 199 9.62 0.35 -0.03
N MET A 200 9.26 -0.60 -0.91
CA MET A 200 8.66 -1.86 -0.46
C MET A 200 9.63 -2.69 0.38
N LEU A 201 10.89 -2.79 -0.05
CA LEU A 201 11.92 -3.55 0.67
C LEU A 201 12.25 -2.94 2.03
N LEU A 202 12.37 -1.61 2.10
CA LEU A 202 12.60 -0.89 3.35
C LEU A 202 11.47 -1.11 4.35
N GLN A 203 10.22 -1.11 3.88
CA GLN A 203 9.08 -1.39 4.74
C GLN A 203 9.07 -2.85 5.21
N LYS A 204 9.32 -3.83 4.32
CA LYS A 204 9.48 -5.24 4.72
C LYS A 204 10.52 -5.41 5.81
N LYS A 205 11.66 -4.73 5.67
CA LYS A 205 12.72 -4.73 6.67
C LYS A 205 12.27 -4.09 7.99
N ALA A 206 11.61 -2.95 7.93
CA ALA A 206 11.15 -2.22 9.12
C ALA A 206 10.09 -3.01 9.91
N TRP A 207 9.11 -3.58 9.23
CA TRP A 207 8.00 -4.30 9.86
C TRP A 207 8.32 -5.77 10.14
N ASN A 208 9.38 -6.31 9.55
CA ASN A 208 9.69 -7.74 9.56
C ASN A 208 8.47 -8.60 9.14
N GLY A 209 7.77 -8.17 8.11
CA GLY A 209 6.53 -8.79 7.67
C GLY A 209 6.12 -8.37 6.25
N PRO A 210 4.97 -8.85 5.78
CA PRO A 210 4.50 -8.61 4.43
C PRO A 210 4.16 -7.14 4.19
N VAL A 211 4.35 -6.69 2.95
CA VAL A 211 3.95 -5.37 2.48
C VAL A 211 3.06 -5.51 1.25
N TYR A 212 1.92 -4.89 1.33
CA TYR A 212 0.89 -4.90 0.30
C TYR A 212 0.77 -3.54 -0.36
N SER A 213 0.21 -3.51 -1.57
CA SER A 213 0.02 -2.26 -2.29
C SER A 213 -1.30 -2.27 -3.08
N GLU A 214 -1.57 -1.20 -3.79
CA GLU A 214 -2.72 -1.07 -4.66
C GLU A 214 -2.45 -1.72 -6.01
N GLY A 215 -3.41 -2.47 -6.56
CA GLY A 215 -3.27 -3.14 -7.85
C GLY A 215 -3.41 -2.19 -9.04
N ASN A 216 -3.11 -2.61 -10.20
CA ASN A 216 -3.23 -2.24 -11.60
C ASN A 216 -1.90 -2.44 -12.34
N ASN A 217 -0.77 -1.95 -11.81
CA ASN A 217 0.56 -2.09 -12.38
C ASN A 217 1.48 -2.98 -11.52
N HIS A 218 0.88 -3.79 -10.65
CA HIS A 218 1.58 -4.68 -9.72
C HIS A 218 2.52 -5.68 -10.42
N ALA A 219 2.24 -6.02 -11.66
CA ALA A 219 3.08 -6.89 -12.47
C ALA A 219 4.55 -6.43 -12.55
N PHE A 220 4.79 -5.12 -12.54
CA PHE A 220 6.15 -4.56 -12.50
C PHE A 220 6.87 -4.81 -11.18
N TYR A 221 6.14 -5.06 -10.10
CA TYR A 221 6.66 -5.15 -8.74
C TYR A 221 6.57 -6.56 -8.15
N CYS A 222 6.46 -7.58 -9.02
CA CYS A 222 6.47 -8.98 -8.59
C CYS A 222 7.72 -9.30 -7.79
N GLY A 223 7.53 -9.90 -6.61
CA GLY A 223 8.61 -10.18 -5.66
C GLY A 223 9.03 -9.00 -4.79
N LEU A 224 8.63 -7.77 -5.11
CA LEU A 224 8.88 -6.59 -4.28
C LEU A 224 7.73 -6.35 -3.30
N THR A 225 6.49 -6.48 -3.75
CA THR A 225 5.31 -6.57 -2.87
C THR A 225 4.99 -8.02 -2.56
N ASP A 226 4.32 -8.26 -1.44
CA ASP A 226 3.83 -9.59 -1.07
C ASP A 226 2.40 -9.83 -1.57
N GLY A 227 1.74 -8.78 -2.01
CA GLY A 227 0.43 -8.86 -2.63
C GLY A 227 -0.19 -7.49 -2.92
N ASN A 228 -1.31 -7.52 -3.61
CA ASN A 228 -2.06 -6.34 -4.02
C ASN A 228 -3.55 -6.53 -3.81
N TYR A 229 -4.26 -5.42 -3.69
CA TYR A 229 -5.71 -5.44 -3.84
C TYR A 229 -6.05 -5.47 -5.33
N GLY A 230 -6.90 -6.42 -5.71
CA GLY A 230 -7.25 -6.70 -7.10
C GLY A 230 -8.13 -5.62 -7.73
N GLN A 231 -7.58 -4.45 -7.98
CA GLN A 231 -8.26 -3.34 -8.66
C GLN A 231 -8.24 -3.46 -10.19
N ASP A 232 -7.50 -4.41 -10.70
CA ASP A 232 -7.30 -4.62 -12.14
C ASP A 232 -8.56 -5.07 -12.85
N GLN A 233 -9.56 -5.53 -12.11
CA GLN A 233 -10.82 -6.02 -12.65
C GLN A 233 -11.85 -4.90 -12.84
N ARG A 234 -11.42 -3.78 -13.37
CA ARG A 234 -12.32 -2.69 -13.75
C ARG A 234 -13.17 -3.00 -14.97
N TYR A 235 -12.74 -3.97 -15.76
CA TYR A 235 -13.42 -4.35 -16.97
C TYR A 235 -14.64 -5.18 -16.68
N ARG A 236 -15.76 -4.77 -17.27
CA ARG A 236 -17.01 -5.47 -17.14
C ARG A 236 -16.97 -6.80 -17.90
N PRO A 237 -17.52 -7.89 -17.37
CA PRO A 237 -17.57 -9.15 -18.09
C PRO A 237 -18.26 -9.06 -19.45
N ALA A 238 -19.24 -8.17 -19.60
CA ALA A 238 -19.90 -7.92 -20.89
C ALA A 238 -18.97 -7.32 -21.96
N GLU A 239 -18.00 -6.52 -21.55
CA GLU A 239 -17.01 -5.87 -22.42
C GLU A 239 -15.80 -6.80 -22.64
N ASN A 240 -15.47 -7.61 -21.65
CA ASN A 240 -14.31 -8.48 -21.63
C ASN A 240 -14.68 -9.85 -21.02
N PRO A 241 -15.52 -10.66 -21.69
CA PRO A 241 -16.03 -11.90 -21.12
C PRO A 241 -14.93 -12.94 -20.83
N TRP A 242 -13.77 -12.83 -21.48
CA TRP A 242 -12.62 -13.69 -21.23
C TRP A 242 -11.98 -13.47 -19.83
N LEU A 243 -12.22 -12.34 -19.18
CA LEU A 243 -11.71 -12.09 -17.84
C LEU A 243 -12.38 -12.96 -16.76
N VAL A 244 -13.58 -13.43 -17.03
CA VAL A 244 -14.32 -14.27 -16.06
C VAL A 244 -13.59 -15.57 -15.76
N ASP A 245 -12.92 -16.13 -16.76
CA ASP A 245 -12.15 -17.37 -16.62
C ASP A 245 -10.67 -17.14 -16.31
N PHE A 246 -10.27 -15.89 -16.17
CA PHE A 246 -8.88 -15.54 -15.99
C PHE A 246 -8.49 -15.53 -14.51
N ASP A 247 -7.61 -16.43 -14.12
CA ASP A 247 -7.09 -16.47 -12.76
C ASP A 247 -5.88 -15.53 -12.63
N LEU A 248 -6.12 -14.32 -12.18
CA LEU A 248 -5.07 -13.31 -11.97
C LEU A 248 -3.95 -13.77 -11.03
N ARG A 249 -4.23 -14.72 -10.14
CA ARG A 249 -3.25 -15.29 -9.22
C ARG A 249 -2.17 -16.09 -9.96
N ARG A 250 -2.44 -16.52 -11.18
CA ARG A 250 -1.51 -17.27 -12.03
C ARG A 250 -0.61 -16.40 -12.88
N ILE A 251 -0.84 -15.10 -12.92
CA ILE A 251 0.02 -14.19 -13.68
C ILE A 251 1.42 -14.14 -13.06
N HIS A 252 1.48 -14.20 -11.71
CA HIS A 252 2.71 -14.03 -10.96
C HIS A 252 2.76 -14.95 -9.75
N ASP A 253 3.75 -15.82 -9.74
CA ASP A 253 4.01 -16.70 -8.59
C ASP A 253 4.53 -15.94 -7.36
N LEU A 254 5.05 -14.73 -7.57
CA LEU A 254 5.69 -13.90 -6.53
C LEU A 254 4.80 -12.75 -6.03
N CYS A 255 3.59 -12.63 -6.56
CA CYS A 255 2.67 -11.56 -6.18
C CYS A 255 1.24 -12.08 -6.13
N CYS A 256 0.63 -12.01 -4.97
CA CYS A 256 -0.74 -12.43 -4.78
C CYS A 256 -1.69 -11.24 -4.96
N ASN A 257 -2.64 -11.37 -5.87
CA ASN A 257 -3.83 -10.56 -5.83
C ASN A 257 -4.80 -11.17 -4.83
N PHE A 258 -5.28 -10.38 -3.91
CA PHE A 258 -6.28 -10.81 -2.95
C PHE A 258 -7.26 -9.70 -2.66
N GLY A 259 -8.40 -10.12 -2.18
CA GLY A 259 -9.45 -9.24 -1.78
C GLY A 259 -10.00 -8.50 -2.98
N MET A 260 -11.13 -8.93 -3.41
CA MET A 260 -11.88 -8.20 -4.42
C MET A 260 -12.54 -6.95 -3.84
N GLY A 261 -12.16 -6.56 -2.64
CA GLY A 261 -12.64 -5.37 -1.99
C GLY A 261 -14.16 -5.33 -1.84
N ASN A 262 -14.71 -4.15 -1.92
CA ASN A 262 -16.15 -3.99 -2.04
C ASN A 262 -16.60 -4.44 -3.44
N PRO A 263 -17.61 -5.32 -3.58
CA PRO A 263 -18.19 -5.71 -4.87
C PRO A 263 -18.50 -4.53 -5.78
N ASP A 264 -18.91 -3.40 -5.21
CA ASP A 264 -19.22 -2.19 -5.96
C ASP A 264 -17.99 -1.56 -6.65
N MET A 265 -16.78 -1.81 -6.16
CA MET A 265 -15.55 -1.33 -6.80
C MET A 265 -15.22 -2.13 -8.06
N PHE A 266 -15.47 -3.44 -8.05
CA PHE A 266 -15.02 -4.34 -9.10
C PHE A 266 -16.16 -4.81 -10.01
N TYR A 267 -17.35 -4.94 -9.46
CA TYR A 267 -18.52 -5.50 -10.14
C TYR A 267 -19.74 -4.58 -10.07
N ALA A 268 -19.53 -3.28 -10.09
CA ALA A 268 -20.60 -2.29 -9.98
C ALA A 268 -21.77 -2.48 -10.98
N SER A 269 -21.53 -3.19 -12.07
CA SER A 269 -22.55 -3.50 -13.08
C SER A 269 -22.94 -4.98 -13.12
N VAL A 270 -22.41 -5.80 -12.21
CA VAL A 270 -22.73 -7.23 -12.15
C VAL A 270 -23.67 -7.47 -10.99
N PRO A 271 -24.81 -8.16 -11.19
CA PRO A 271 -25.70 -8.52 -10.09
C PRO A 271 -24.96 -9.30 -9.00
N GLN A 272 -25.28 -9.01 -7.74
CA GLN A 272 -24.63 -9.61 -6.57
C GLN A 272 -24.49 -11.15 -6.60
N PRO A 273 -25.46 -11.93 -7.09
CA PRO A 273 -25.30 -13.39 -7.21
C PRO A 273 -24.18 -13.85 -8.14
N GLN A 274 -23.70 -12.96 -8.98
CA GLN A 274 -22.61 -13.24 -9.95
C GLN A 274 -21.25 -12.72 -9.47
N SER A 275 -21.24 -11.94 -8.39
CA SER A 275 -20.02 -11.34 -7.84
C SER A 275 -19.38 -12.16 -6.69
N THR A 276 -19.99 -13.23 -6.33
CA THR A 276 -19.49 -14.21 -5.34
C THR A 276 -18.93 -15.41 -6.06
#